data_b090f2ec6e190bec1ad1b3220f7f9620
#
_entry.id   b090f2ec6e190bec1ad1b3220f7f9620
#
_cell.length_a   1.000
_cell.length_b   1.000
_cell.length_c   1.000
_cell.angle_alpha   90.00
_cell.angle_beta   90.00
_cell.angle_gamma   90.00
#
_symmetry.space_group_name_H-M   'P 1'
#
loop_
_entity.id
_entity.type
_entity.pdbx_description
1 polymer ?
#
loop_
_entity_poly.entity_id
_entity_poly.type
_entity_poly.pdbx_seq_one_letter_code
_entity_poly.pdbx_strand_id
1 'polypeptide(L)'
;VYERAKESGVNVACGVDKLKRGFFDCPVYSSFDEVKEYADGVIDFSSPTALDELLRFCVSNSMPLVLATTGFSEEDDEKISEAAKLIPIFKCSNTSKSVYLFLKILGEVAEKLSDYDAEIIERHHNLKKDAPSGTALSAYNAIEKARSDKGVISEAVFGRKGLSKRKKGDVGIHSVRGGSLVGEHEATFYSQYDSISITHTAYSKVLFADGAIDAFRFIIAKEKGLYSMDDLMRTNV
;
A
#
# COMPACT_ATOMS: atom_id res chain seq x y z
N VAL A 1 10.56 -2.09 10.08
CA VAL A 1 11.21 -3.01 9.12
C VAL A 1 12.44 -3.67 9.76
N TYR A 2 13.40 -2.90 10.29
CA TYR A 2 14.67 -3.41 10.85
C TYR A 2 14.49 -4.61 11.80
N GLU A 3 13.69 -4.46 12.87
CA GLU A 3 13.46 -5.54 13.84
C GLU A 3 12.85 -6.79 13.19
N ARG A 4 11.86 -6.58 12.31
CA ARG A 4 11.22 -7.69 11.60
C ARG A 4 12.15 -8.40 10.62
N ALA A 5 13.04 -7.65 9.96
CA ALA A 5 14.07 -8.24 9.09
C ALA A 5 14.96 -9.20 9.90
N LYS A 6 15.49 -8.76 11.05
CA LYS A 6 16.32 -9.60 11.94
C LYS A 6 15.56 -10.86 12.38
N GLU A 7 14.33 -10.71 12.88
CA GLU A 7 13.49 -11.84 13.31
C GLU A 7 13.18 -12.83 12.17
N SER A 8 13.15 -12.32 10.94
CA SER A 8 12.89 -13.12 9.73
C SER A 8 14.17 -13.70 9.09
N GLY A 9 15.33 -13.52 9.72
CA GLY A 9 16.61 -14.02 9.20
C GLY A 9 17.14 -13.22 7.99
N VAL A 10 16.66 -11.97 7.80
CA VAL A 10 17.20 -11.05 6.81
C VAL A 10 18.20 -10.12 7.49
N ASN A 11 19.46 -10.15 7.05
CA ASN A 11 20.49 -9.28 7.57
C ASN A 11 20.31 -7.86 7.04
N VAL A 12 20.33 -6.86 7.94
CA VAL A 12 20.29 -5.45 7.55
C VAL A 12 21.70 -4.90 7.57
N ALA A 13 22.27 -4.69 6.38
CA ALA A 13 23.65 -4.24 6.22
C ALA A 13 23.83 -2.80 6.72
N CYS A 14 22.92 -1.90 6.36
CA CYS A 14 22.92 -0.50 6.82
C CYS A 14 21.52 0.11 6.69
N GLY A 15 21.35 1.31 7.23
CA GLY A 15 20.21 2.19 7.00
C GLY A 15 20.63 3.52 6.40
N VAL A 16 19.70 4.18 5.69
CA VAL A 16 19.88 5.57 5.24
C VAL A 16 18.72 6.41 5.79
N ASP A 17 19.03 7.39 6.62
CA ASP A 17 18.07 8.34 7.19
C ASP A 17 18.76 9.69 7.43
N LYS A 18 18.25 10.76 6.81
CA LYS A 18 18.81 12.13 6.96
C LYS A 18 18.99 12.59 8.41
N LEU A 19 18.16 12.06 9.31
CA LEU A 19 18.17 12.42 10.74
C LEU A 19 18.90 11.39 11.59
N LYS A 20 19.40 10.29 11.02
CA LYS A 20 20.11 9.19 11.73
C LYS A 20 19.39 8.74 13.00
N ARG A 21 18.07 8.58 12.92
CA ARG A 21 17.23 8.22 14.07
C ARG A 21 17.30 6.72 14.35
N GLY A 22 17.32 6.37 15.63
CA GLY A 22 17.20 5.01 16.14
C GLY A 22 18.52 4.44 16.64
N PHE A 23 18.39 3.35 17.40
CA PHE A 23 19.51 2.54 17.87
C PHE A 23 19.48 1.22 17.10
N PHE A 24 20.46 1.04 16.21
CA PHE A 24 20.56 -0.11 15.34
C PHE A 24 21.94 -0.75 15.52
N ASP A 25 22.03 -2.07 15.33
CA ASP A 25 23.31 -2.80 15.35
C ASP A 25 24.06 -2.68 14.01
N CYS A 26 23.56 -1.87 13.08
CA CYS A 26 24.16 -1.59 11.78
C CYS A 26 24.42 -0.09 11.60
N PRO A 27 25.33 0.32 10.71
CA PRO A 27 25.55 1.72 10.38
C PRO A 27 24.27 2.38 9.85
N VAL A 28 24.10 3.67 10.18
CA VAL A 28 23.04 4.52 9.59
C VAL A 28 23.71 5.76 8.99
N TYR A 29 23.54 5.93 7.70
CA TYR A 29 24.12 7.01 6.92
C TYR A 29 23.11 8.14 6.70
N SER A 30 23.58 9.36 6.42
CA SER A 30 22.72 10.51 6.13
C SER A 30 22.38 10.63 4.64
N SER A 31 23.16 9.99 3.78
CA SER A 31 22.95 9.93 2.32
C SER A 31 23.41 8.59 1.76
N PHE A 32 22.96 8.27 0.55
CA PHE A 32 23.38 7.06 -0.16
C PHE A 32 24.86 7.12 -0.58
N ASP A 33 25.42 8.30 -0.79
CA ASP A 33 26.84 8.47 -1.16
C ASP A 33 27.82 8.05 -0.05
N GLU A 34 27.34 7.97 1.20
CA GLU A 34 28.14 7.52 2.34
C GLU A 34 28.15 5.99 2.53
N VAL A 35 27.24 5.26 1.86
CA VAL A 35 27.06 3.80 2.02
C VAL A 35 28.29 3.06 1.49
N LYS A 36 28.83 2.17 2.32
CA LYS A 36 30.00 1.35 2.00
C LYS A 36 29.71 -0.14 2.03
N GLU A 37 28.60 -0.53 2.63
CA GLU A 37 28.19 -1.91 2.79
C GLU A 37 27.61 -2.45 1.48
N TYR A 38 27.91 -3.72 1.21
CA TYR A 38 27.21 -4.47 0.16
C TYR A 38 25.88 -4.97 0.68
N ALA A 39 24.84 -4.92 -0.15
CA ALA A 39 23.53 -5.49 0.12
C ALA A 39 22.94 -6.11 -1.15
N ASP A 40 22.04 -7.09 -0.98
CA ASP A 40 21.35 -7.76 -2.08
C ASP A 40 20.21 -6.92 -2.67
N GLY A 41 19.83 -5.82 -2.02
CA GLY A 41 18.80 -4.88 -2.48
C GLY A 41 18.38 -3.90 -1.40
N VAL A 42 17.39 -3.08 -1.73
CA VAL A 42 16.92 -1.95 -0.89
C VAL A 42 15.43 -2.09 -0.61
N ILE A 43 15.01 -1.78 0.63
CA ILE A 43 13.60 -1.57 1.01
C ILE A 43 13.43 -0.10 1.39
N ASP A 44 12.58 0.61 0.67
CA ASP A 44 12.32 2.03 0.88
C ASP A 44 10.93 2.31 1.49
N PHE A 45 10.93 3.05 2.61
CA PHE A 45 9.76 3.63 3.28
C PHE A 45 10.04 5.10 3.63
N SER A 46 10.62 5.85 2.73
CA SER A 46 11.09 7.21 3.02
C SER A 46 10.10 8.30 2.60
N SER A 47 10.41 9.02 1.56
CA SER A 47 9.64 10.15 1.04
C SER A 47 9.86 10.27 -0.48
N PRO A 48 8.87 10.77 -1.24
CA PRO A 48 9.05 11.04 -2.67
C PRO A 48 10.27 11.91 -2.98
N THR A 49 10.64 12.82 -2.08
CA THR A 49 11.81 13.70 -2.25
C THR A 49 13.15 12.97 -2.25
N ALA A 50 13.20 11.69 -1.85
CA ALA A 50 14.41 10.88 -1.88
C ALA A 50 14.53 10.04 -3.17
N LEU A 51 13.51 10.05 -4.03
CA LEU A 51 13.41 9.13 -5.17
C LEU A 51 14.59 9.19 -6.11
N ASP A 52 14.99 10.39 -6.55
CA ASP A 52 16.07 10.56 -7.53
C ASP A 52 17.43 10.02 -7.03
N GLU A 53 17.72 10.25 -5.75
CA GLU A 53 18.94 9.76 -5.11
C GLU A 53 18.89 8.23 -4.92
N LEU A 54 17.73 7.71 -4.49
CA LEU A 54 17.48 6.29 -4.31
C LEU A 54 17.60 5.52 -5.64
N LEU A 55 16.93 5.98 -6.70
CA LEU A 55 17.00 5.34 -8.02
C LEU A 55 18.41 5.36 -8.60
N ARG A 56 19.10 6.51 -8.51
CA ARG A 56 20.51 6.62 -8.93
C ARG A 56 21.37 5.58 -8.20
N PHE A 57 21.25 5.49 -6.88
CA PHE A 57 22.00 4.52 -6.07
C PHE A 57 21.71 3.07 -6.49
N CYS A 58 20.43 2.69 -6.58
CA CYS A 58 20.03 1.32 -6.92
C CYS A 58 20.48 0.95 -8.35
N VAL A 59 20.30 1.82 -9.32
CA VAL A 59 20.71 1.57 -10.72
C VAL A 59 22.23 1.45 -10.84
N SER A 60 23.00 2.37 -10.21
CA SER A 60 24.47 2.33 -10.28
C SER A 60 25.07 1.08 -9.66
N ASN A 61 24.40 0.48 -8.68
CA ASN A 61 24.84 -0.72 -7.99
C ASN A 61 24.11 -2.00 -8.46
N SER A 62 23.24 -1.92 -9.48
CA SER A 62 22.41 -3.02 -9.98
C SER A 62 21.59 -3.69 -8.87
N MET A 63 21.08 -2.89 -7.92
CA MET A 63 20.35 -3.37 -6.74
C MET A 63 18.85 -3.46 -6.98
N PRO A 64 18.19 -4.59 -6.69
CA PRO A 64 16.74 -4.69 -6.57
C PRO A 64 16.17 -3.71 -5.55
N LEU A 65 15.00 -3.17 -5.84
CA LEU A 65 14.35 -2.16 -5.01
C LEU A 65 12.91 -2.55 -4.66
N VAL A 66 12.59 -2.58 -3.37
CA VAL A 66 11.20 -2.54 -2.87
C VAL A 66 10.84 -1.09 -2.54
N LEU A 67 9.97 -0.50 -3.33
CA LEU A 67 9.54 0.89 -3.23
C LEU A 67 8.14 0.95 -2.60
N ALA A 68 8.09 1.18 -1.29
CA ALA A 68 6.87 1.26 -0.49
C ALA A 68 6.52 2.71 -0.08
N THR A 69 7.31 3.68 -0.47
CA THR A 69 6.97 5.10 -0.37
C THR A 69 5.76 5.43 -1.24
N THR A 70 4.89 6.30 -0.75
CA THR A 70 3.65 6.73 -1.40
C THR A 70 3.68 8.22 -1.74
N GLY A 71 2.78 8.66 -2.62
CA GLY A 71 2.64 10.09 -2.96
C GLY A 71 3.55 10.54 -4.10
N PHE A 72 3.96 9.64 -4.96
CA PHE A 72 4.68 9.94 -6.19
C PHE A 72 3.79 10.70 -7.19
N SER A 73 4.39 11.59 -7.94
CA SER A 73 3.80 12.27 -9.09
C SER A 73 3.84 11.38 -10.35
N GLU A 74 3.16 11.78 -11.42
CA GLU A 74 3.26 11.11 -12.72
C GLU A 74 4.70 11.14 -13.26
N GLU A 75 5.43 12.25 -13.07
CA GLU A 75 6.85 12.35 -13.44
C GLU A 75 7.73 11.37 -12.67
N ASP A 76 7.45 11.18 -11.36
CA ASP A 76 8.16 10.18 -10.55
C ASP A 76 7.86 8.76 -11.05
N ASP A 77 6.62 8.48 -11.47
CA ASP A 77 6.23 7.19 -12.02
C ASP A 77 6.92 6.88 -13.35
N GLU A 78 7.16 7.89 -14.19
CA GLU A 78 7.98 7.76 -15.39
C GLU A 78 9.44 7.41 -15.04
N LYS A 79 10.04 8.11 -14.07
CA LYS A 79 11.40 7.81 -13.61
C LYS A 79 11.54 6.39 -13.06
N ILE A 80 10.56 5.93 -12.27
CA ILE A 80 10.51 4.57 -11.75
C ILE A 80 10.43 3.55 -12.89
N SER A 81 9.60 3.82 -13.89
CA SER A 81 9.43 2.97 -15.07
C SER A 81 10.69 2.86 -15.90
N GLU A 82 11.45 3.97 -16.08
CA GLU A 82 12.74 3.96 -16.76
C GLU A 82 13.81 3.19 -15.97
N ALA A 83 13.86 3.37 -14.64
CA ALA A 83 14.78 2.61 -13.79
C ALA A 83 14.47 1.10 -13.80
N ALA A 84 13.20 0.72 -13.89
CA ALA A 84 12.77 -0.67 -13.98
C ALA A 84 13.25 -1.40 -15.25
N LYS A 85 13.64 -0.67 -16.30
CA LYS A 85 14.29 -1.27 -17.48
C LYS A 85 15.72 -1.72 -17.19
N LEU A 86 16.31 -1.27 -16.08
CA LEU A 86 17.69 -1.52 -15.70
C LEU A 86 17.83 -2.46 -14.50
N ILE A 87 16.93 -2.34 -13.53
CA ILE A 87 16.91 -3.13 -12.27
C ILE A 87 15.50 -3.65 -11.98
N PRO A 88 15.36 -4.72 -11.15
CA PRO A 88 14.05 -5.14 -10.66
C PRO A 88 13.54 -4.16 -9.61
N ILE A 89 12.32 -3.64 -9.81
CA ILE A 89 11.64 -2.74 -8.87
C ILE A 89 10.29 -3.33 -8.50
N PHE A 90 10.05 -3.53 -7.20
CA PHE A 90 8.74 -3.86 -6.66
C PHE A 90 8.10 -2.59 -6.11
N LYS A 91 7.02 -2.11 -6.74
CA LYS A 91 6.32 -0.90 -6.33
C LYS A 91 4.95 -1.24 -5.74
N CYS A 92 4.65 -0.75 -4.54
CA CYS A 92 3.32 -0.85 -3.95
C CYS A 92 3.05 0.28 -2.97
N SER A 93 1.80 0.75 -2.92
CA SER A 93 1.34 1.73 -1.94
C SER A 93 1.01 1.12 -0.58
N ASN A 94 0.88 -0.21 -0.52
CA ASN A 94 0.59 -0.97 0.69
C ASN A 94 1.17 -2.37 0.56
N THR A 95 2.09 -2.71 1.44
CA THR A 95 2.80 -3.99 1.43
C THR A 95 2.03 -5.13 2.08
N SER A 96 0.87 -4.87 2.71
CA SER A 96 0.06 -5.91 3.35
C SER A 96 -0.66 -6.81 2.35
N LYS A 97 -0.34 -8.11 2.35
CA LYS A 97 -1.03 -9.12 1.54
C LYS A 97 -2.53 -9.19 1.85
N SER A 98 -2.92 -9.05 3.12
CA SER A 98 -4.33 -9.10 3.52
C SER A 98 -5.11 -7.86 3.05
N VAL A 99 -4.49 -6.67 3.05
CA VAL A 99 -5.11 -5.47 2.45
C VAL A 99 -5.23 -5.63 0.93
N TYR A 100 -4.20 -6.16 0.27
CA TYR A 100 -4.27 -6.45 -1.16
C TYR A 100 -5.44 -7.39 -1.48
N LEU A 101 -5.56 -8.51 -0.74
CA LEU A 101 -6.65 -9.48 -0.94
C LEU A 101 -8.02 -8.85 -0.64
N PHE A 102 -8.13 -8.06 0.42
CA PHE A 102 -9.33 -7.29 0.74
C PHE A 102 -9.78 -6.43 -0.46
N LEU A 103 -8.86 -5.66 -1.06
CA LEU A 103 -9.18 -4.81 -2.22
C LEU A 103 -9.59 -5.63 -3.45
N LYS A 104 -8.94 -6.78 -3.70
CA LYS A 104 -9.31 -7.69 -4.79
C LYS A 104 -10.71 -8.24 -4.64
N ILE A 105 -11.05 -8.74 -3.44
CA ILE A 105 -12.38 -9.27 -3.12
C ILE A 105 -13.44 -8.16 -3.30
N LEU A 106 -13.15 -6.92 -2.86
CA LEU A 106 -14.07 -5.79 -3.05
C LEU A 106 -14.35 -5.53 -4.52
N GLY A 107 -13.34 -5.56 -5.38
CA GLY A 107 -13.50 -5.40 -6.82
C GLY A 107 -14.40 -6.50 -7.42
N GLU A 108 -14.12 -7.77 -7.07
CA GLU A 108 -14.93 -8.91 -7.54
C GLU A 108 -16.38 -8.83 -7.08
N VAL A 109 -16.62 -8.49 -5.81
CA VAL A 109 -17.97 -8.34 -5.28
C VAL A 109 -18.69 -7.15 -5.92
N ALA A 110 -18.02 -6.01 -6.08
CA ALA A 110 -18.58 -4.83 -6.73
C ALA A 110 -18.93 -5.06 -8.19
N GLU A 111 -18.18 -5.90 -8.90
CA GLU A 111 -18.50 -6.32 -10.27
C GLU A 111 -19.79 -7.14 -10.33
N LYS A 112 -19.96 -8.12 -9.41
CA LYS A 112 -21.09 -9.04 -9.40
C LYS A 112 -22.37 -8.41 -8.83
N LEU A 113 -22.20 -7.48 -7.88
CA LEU A 113 -23.28 -6.78 -7.17
C LEU A 113 -23.25 -5.27 -7.50
N SER A 114 -23.11 -4.95 -8.79
CA SER A 114 -22.95 -3.56 -9.24
C SER A 114 -24.16 -2.67 -9.00
N ASP A 115 -25.34 -3.25 -8.81
CA ASP A 115 -26.61 -2.59 -8.49
C ASP A 115 -26.88 -2.43 -6.98
N TYR A 116 -26.08 -3.09 -6.10
CA TYR A 116 -26.18 -2.95 -4.64
C TYR A 116 -25.65 -1.59 -4.19
N ASP A 117 -26.18 -1.07 -3.10
CA ASP A 117 -25.66 0.12 -2.44
C ASP A 117 -24.37 -0.22 -1.69
N ALA A 118 -23.29 0.56 -1.89
CA ALA A 118 -22.02 0.32 -1.22
C ALA A 118 -21.71 1.40 -0.20
N GLU A 119 -21.26 0.97 0.99
CA GLU A 119 -20.82 1.85 2.07
C GLU A 119 -19.49 1.33 2.63
N ILE A 120 -18.55 2.25 2.84
CA ILE A 120 -17.23 1.97 3.42
C ILE A 120 -17.15 2.66 4.78
N ILE A 121 -16.76 1.92 5.81
CA ILE A 121 -16.48 2.46 7.14
C ILE A 121 -15.04 2.13 7.49
N GLU A 122 -14.24 3.14 7.82
CA GLU A 122 -12.89 2.94 8.31
C GLU A 122 -12.74 3.47 9.74
N ARG A 123 -12.01 2.75 10.57
CA ARG A 123 -11.82 3.06 11.98
C ARG A 123 -10.34 3.04 12.31
N HIS A 124 -9.83 4.12 12.92
CA HIS A 124 -8.44 4.23 13.37
C HIS A 124 -8.34 4.93 14.72
N HIS A 125 -7.15 4.88 15.30
CA HIS A 125 -6.83 5.57 16.54
C HIS A 125 -7.06 7.09 16.44
N ASN A 126 -7.26 7.73 17.58
CA ASN A 126 -7.60 9.15 17.71
C ASN A 126 -6.49 10.12 17.23
N LEU A 127 -5.26 9.62 17.03
CA LEU A 127 -4.11 10.43 16.57
C LEU A 127 -3.95 10.43 15.03
N LYS A 128 -4.77 9.67 14.28
CA LYS A 128 -4.69 9.64 12.81
C LYS A 128 -5.25 10.94 12.25
N LYS A 129 -4.42 11.64 11.45
CA LYS A 129 -4.73 12.98 10.92
C LYS A 129 -5.54 12.93 9.62
N ASP A 130 -5.18 12.04 8.72
CA ASP A 130 -5.86 11.90 7.42
C ASP A 130 -7.21 11.19 7.60
N ALA A 131 -8.23 11.68 6.91
CA ALA A 131 -9.56 11.11 6.81
C ALA A 131 -10.17 11.49 5.43
N PRO A 132 -10.60 10.51 4.62
CA PRO A 132 -10.45 9.06 4.83
C PRO A 132 -9.01 8.57 4.78
N SER A 133 -8.78 7.33 5.28
CA SER A 133 -7.49 6.65 5.16
C SER A 133 -7.18 6.30 3.70
N GLY A 134 -5.89 6.17 3.35
CA GLY A 134 -5.47 5.74 2.02
C GLY A 134 -6.08 4.38 1.60
N THR A 135 -6.21 3.43 2.54
CA THR A 135 -6.85 2.13 2.27
C THR A 135 -8.34 2.27 1.97
N ALA A 136 -9.06 3.17 2.64
CA ALA A 136 -10.47 3.44 2.34
C ALA A 136 -10.65 4.06 0.95
N LEU A 137 -9.75 4.96 0.54
CA LEU A 137 -9.75 5.50 -0.83
C LEU A 137 -9.42 4.41 -1.85
N SER A 138 -8.47 3.51 -1.55
CA SER A 138 -8.17 2.36 -2.41
C SER A 138 -9.37 1.41 -2.53
N ALA A 139 -10.12 1.20 -1.44
CA ALA A 139 -11.35 0.40 -1.46
C ALA A 139 -12.43 1.05 -2.35
N TYR A 140 -12.61 2.37 -2.23
CA TYR A 140 -13.50 3.10 -3.14
C TYR A 140 -13.07 2.94 -4.60
N ASN A 141 -11.78 3.14 -4.91
CA ASN A 141 -11.27 3.01 -6.27
C ASN A 141 -11.45 1.59 -6.85
N ALA A 142 -11.30 0.56 -6.03
CA ALA A 142 -11.54 -0.82 -6.44
C ALA A 142 -13.03 -1.07 -6.80
N ILE A 143 -13.95 -0.52 -5.99
CA ILE A 143 -15.40 -0.60 -6.22
C ILE A 143 -15.79 0.22 -7.46
N GLU A 144 -15.31 1.46 -7.55
CA GLU A 144 -15.59 2.38 -8.66
C GLU A 144 -15.16 1.78 -9.99
N LYS A 145 -13.90 1.32 -10.08
CA LYS A 145 -13.37 0.70 -11.29
C LYS A 145 -14.20 -0.50 -11.74
N ALA A 146 -14.51 -1.43 -10.82
CA ALA A 146 -15.28 -2.62 -11.15
C ALA A 146 -16.71 -2.30 -11.61
N ARG A 147 -17.33 -1.25 -11.05
CA ARG A 147 -18.66 -0.77 -11.45
C ARG A 147 -18.64 -0.02 -12.77
N SER A 148 -17.61 0.79 -13.02
CA SER A 148 -17.41 1.50 -14.27
C SER A 148 -17.33 0.54 -15.46
N ASP A 149 -16.66 -0.62 -15.29
CA ASP A 149 -16.60 -1.69 -16.29
C ASP A 149 -18.00 -2.29 -16.60
N LYS A 150 -19.00 -2.07 -15.73
CA LYS A 150 -20.42 -2.44 -15.91
C LYS A 150 -21.30 -1.25 -16.34
N GLY A 151 -20.71 -0.10 -16.61
CA GLY A 151 -21.44 1.11 -17.01
C GLY A 151 -22.15 1.82 -15.83
N VAL A 152 -21.80 1.50 -14.58
CA VAL A 152 -22.34 2.18 -13.39
C VAL A 152 -21.37 3.27 -12.96
N ILE A 153 -21.85 4.51 -13.00
CA ILE A 153 -21.07 5.67 -12.48
C ILE A 153 -21.17 5.68 -10.97
N SER A 154 -20.02 5.68 -10.31
CA SER A 154 -19.91 5.77 -8.84
C SER A 154 -19.46 7.16 -8.41
N GLU A 155 -20.03 7.67 -7.31
CA GLU A 155 -19.67 8.95 -6.69
C GLU A 155 -19.33 8.74 -5.23
N ALA A 156 -18.15 9.23 -4.81
CA ALA A 156 -17.74 9.17 -3.39
C ALA A 156 -18.52 10.16 -2.54
N VAL A 157 -19.17 9.69 -1.48
CA VAL A 157 -19.92 10.51 -0.53
C VAL A 157 -19.26 10.44 0.84
N PHE A 158 -18.61 11.53 1.26
CA PHE A 158 -17.87 11.61 2.53
C PHE A 158 -18.80 11.98 3.69
N GLY A 159 -19.32 10.97 4.37
CA GLY A 159 -20.33 11.10 5.40
C GLY A 159 -21.69 11.53 4.87
N ARG A 160 -22.71 11.47 5.71
CA ARG A 160 -24.06 11.94 5.37
C ARG A 160 -24.56 12.89 6.46
N LYS A 161 -25.09 14.04 6.04
CA LYS A 161 -25.63 15.07 6.96
C LYS A 161 -26.87 15.72 6.35
N GLY A 162 -27.85 16.01 7.20
CA GLY A 162 -29.07 16.70 6.80
C GLY A 162 -30.11 15.80 6.14
N LEU A 163 -31.00 16.40 5.33
CA LEU A 163 -32.12 15.73 4.67
C LEU A 163 -31.79 15.53 3.20
N SER A 164 -31.24 14.39 2.85
CA SER A 164 -31.02 13.99 1.46
C SER A 164 -31.18 12.47 1.29
N LYS A 165 -31.81 12.06 0.19
CA LYS A 165 -31.86 10.65 -0.18
C LYS A 165 -30.52 10.23 -0.79
N ARG A 166 -30.15 8.95 -0.59
CA ARG A 166 -29.08 8.30 -1.33
C ARG A 166 -29.39 8.31 -2.82
N LYS A 167 -28.41 8.60 -3.65
CA LYS A 167 -28.49 8.47 -5.10
C LYS A 167 -27.99 7.08 -5.52
N LYS A 168 -28.49 6.57 -6.65
CA LYS A 168 -27.97 5.36 -7.27
C LYS A 168 -26.50 5.62 -7.69
N GLY A 169 -25.63 4.67 -7.35
CA GLY A 169 -24.19 4.78 -7.61
C GLY A 169 -23.39 5.45 -6.52
N ASP A 170 -23.98 6.14 -5.53
CA ASP A 170 -23.23 6.63 -4.38
C ASP A 170 -22.43 5.50 -3.74
N VAL A 171 -21.20 5.81 -3.31
CA VAL A 171 -20.40 4.97 -2.40
C VAL A 171 -20.09 5.81 -1.17
N GLY A 172 -20.72 5.49 -0.05
CA GLY A 172 -20.47 6.23 1.19
C GLY A 172 -19.11 5.88 1.77
N ILE A 173 -18.40 6.88 2.30
CA ILE A 173 -17.12 6.69 2.98
C ILE A 173 -17.17 7.40 4.33
N HIS A 174 -17.01 6.64 5.40
CA HIS A 174 -17.17 7.11 6.77
C HIS A 174 -15.90 6.84 7.57
N SER A 175 -15.36 7.89 8.19
CA SER A 175 -14.12 7.82 8.98
C SER A 175 -14.43 7.93 10.47
N VAL A 176 -14.04 6.91 11.24
CA VAL A 176 -14.16 6.89 12.70
C VAL A 176 -12.77 7.03 13.33
N ARG A 177 -12.64 7.88 14.34
CA ARG A 177 -11.41 8.12 15.10
C ARG A 177 -11.68 7.88 16.58
N GLY A 178 -10.95 6.94 17.21
CA GLY A 178 -11.13 6.64 18.63
C GLY A 178 -10.13 5.63 19.16
N GLY A 179 -9.79 5.74 20.43
CA GLY A 179 -8.91 4.78 21.11
C GLY A 179 -7.54 4.61 20.44
N SER A 180 -7.07 3.37 20.43
CA SER A 180 -5.74 2.97 19.93
C SER A 180 -5.79 1.98 18.76
N LEU A 181 -6.93 1.82 18.10
CA LEU A 181 -7.11 0.88 16.98
C LEU A 181 -6.12 1.21 15.84
N VAL A 182 -5.36 0.20 15.42
CA VAL A 182 -4.36 0.37 14.37
C VAL A 182 -5.01 0.70 13.03
N GLY A 183 -6.05 -0.04 12.65
CA GLY A 183 -6.85 0.24 11.47
C GLY A 183 -7.84 -0.87 11.19
N GLU A 184 -9.07 -0.50 10.87
CA GLU A 184 -10.12 -1.41 10.41
C GLU A 184 -10.81 -0.79 9.21
N HIS A 185 -11.11 -1.60 8.22
CA HIS A 185 -11.80 -1.20 6.99
C HIS A 185 -12.89 -2.23 6.71
N GLU A 186 -14.11 -1.76 6.64
CA GLU A 186 -15.29 -2.54 6.32
C GLU A 186 -15.96 -1.96 5.08
N ALA A 187 -16.28 -2.79 4.11
CA ALA A 187 -17.13 -2.42 2.99
C ALA A 187 -18.34 -3.33 2.95
N THR A 188 -19.53 -2.74 2.92
CA THR A 188 -20.79 -3.47 2.89
C THR A 188 -21.58 -3.11 1.66
N PHE A 189 -22.08 -4.13 0.98
CA PHE A 189 -22.97 -4.04 -0.18
C PHE A 189 -24.39 -4.44 0.26
N TYR A 190 -25.35 -3.57 0.03
CA TYR A 190 -26.75 -3.73 0.48
C TYR A 190 -27.69 -3.86 -0.70
N SER A 191 -28.57 -4.87 -0.65
CA SER A 191 -29.78 -4.92 -1.46
C SER A 191 -30.99 -4.53 -0.60
N GLN A 192 -32.19 -4.71 -1.15
CA GLN A 192 -33.43 -4.54 -0.39
C GLN A 192 -33.64 -5.66 0.66
N TYR A 193 -33.02 -6.82 0.47
CA TYR A 193 -33.35 -8.03 1.24
C TYR A 193 -32.17 -8.64 2.00
N ASP A 194 -30.95 -8.28 1.62
CA ASP A 194 -29.74 -8.82 2.20
C ASP A 194 -28.56 -7.83 2.12
N SER A 195 -27.47 -8.20 2.73
CA SER A 195 -26.20 -7.49 2.60
C SER A 195 -25.01 -8.45 2.71
N ILE A 196 -23.91 -8.06 2.15
CA ILE A 196 -22.62 -8.71 2.36
C ILE A 196 -21.58 -7.69 2.83
N SER A 197 -20.89 -8.01 3.93
CA SER A 197 -19.82 -7.19 4.49
C SER A 197 -18.48 -7.90 4.38
N ILE A 198 -17.46 -7.17 3.96
CA ILE A 198 -16.08 -7.63 3.94
C ILE A 198 -15.27 -6.71 4.86
N THR A 199 -14.56 -7.29 5.82
CA THR A 199 -13.82 -6.53 6.82
C THR A 199 -12.36 -6.96 6.87
N HIS A 200 -11.47 -6.00 6.94
CA HIS A 200 -10.05 -6.17 7.24
C HIS A 200 -9.70 -5.41 8.52
N THR A 201 -9.10 -6.08 9.49
CA THR A 201 -8.64 -5.46 10.75
C THR A 201 -7.14 -5.67 10.92
N ALA A 202 -6.40 -4.57 11.04
CA ALA A 202 -4.98 -4.57 11.36
C ALA A 202 -4.78 -4.50 12.87
N TYR A 203 -4.15 -5.50 13.47
CA TYR A 203 -3.82 -5.52 14.90
C TYR A 203 -2.46 -4.88 15.20
N SER A 204 -1.57 -4.79 14.22
CA SER A 204 -0.22 -4.22 14.35
C SER A 204 0.26 -3.64 13.03
N LYS A 205 1.10 -2.61 13.07
CA LYS A 205 1.80 -2.09 11.88
C LYS A 205 2.89 -3.04 11.36
N VAL A 206 3.21 -4.08 12.10
CA VAL A 206 4.17 -5.13 11.71
C VAL A 206 3.79 -5.79 10.39
N LEU A 207 2.50 -5.90 10.09
CA LEU A 207 2.01 -6.46 8.82
C LEU A 207 2.62 -5.79 7.57
N PHE A 208 2.92 -4.49 7.64
CA PHE A 208 3.55 -3.78 6.52
C PHE A 208 5.04 -4.11 6.40
N ALA A 209 5.72 -4.28 7.52
CA ALA A 209 7.13 -4.69 7.53
C ALA A 209 7.29 -6.14 7.01
N ASP A 210 6.42 -7.05 7.44
CA ASP A 210 6.41 -8.44 6.95
C ASP A 210 6.17 -8.50 5.45
N GLY A 211 5.17 -7.77 4.96
CA GLY A 211 4.89 -7.71 3.52
C GLY A 211 6.04 -7.11 2.70
N ALA A 212 6.77 -6.12 3.24
CA ALA A 212 7.94 -5.57 2.57
C ALA A 212 9.10 -6.57 2.52
N ILE A 213 9.29 -7.38 3.58
CA ILE A 213 10.30 -8.45 3.60
C ILE A 213 9.94 -9.55 2.61
N ASP A 214 8.66 -9.90 2.50
CA ASP A 214 8.20 -10.86 1.49
C ASP A 214 8.41 -10.33 0.07
N ALA A 215 8.11 -9.04 -0.17
CA ALA A 215 8.39 -8.37 -1.43
C ALA A 215 9.90 -8.35 -1.74
N PHE A 216 10.74 -8.12 -0.73
CA PHE A 216 12.19 -8.17 -0.88
C PHE A 216 12.68 -9.56 -1.29
N ARG A 217 12.25 -10.62 -0.61
CA ARG A 217 12.58 -12.00 -0.97
C ARG A 217 12.12 -12.38 -2.38
N PHE A 218 10.98 -11.85 -2.80
CA PHE A 218 10.46 -12.03 -4.13
C PHE A 218 11.33 -11.32 -5.18
N ILE A 219 11.69 -10.04 -4.95
CA ILE A 219 12.30 -9.20 -5.97
C ILE A 219 13.77 -9.50 -6.21
N ILE A 220 14.54 -9.94 -5.19
CA ILE A 220 15.97 -10.25 -5.33
C ILE A 220 16.26 -11.41 -6.30
N ALA A 221 15.26 -12.24 -6.60
CA ALA A 221 15.37 -13.36 -7.54
C ALA A 221 14.78 -13.02 -8.93
N LYS A 222 14.40 -11.76 -9.18
CA LYS A 222 13.76 -11.36 -10.43
C LYS A 222 14.74 -10.66 -11.38
N GLU A 223 14.46 -10.78 -12.66
CA GLU A 223 15.09 -9.96 -13.68
C GLU A 223 14.58 -8.52 -13.61
N LYS A 224 15.27 -7.61 -14.31
CA LYS A 224 14.82 -6.22 -14.45
C LYS A 224 13.36 -6.13 -14.89
N GLY A 225 12.63 -5.22 -14.32
CA GLY A 225 11.20 -5.03 -14.56
C GLY A 225 10.48 -4.35 -13.41
N LEU A 226 9.27 -3.89 -13.65
CA LEU A 226 8.38 -3.33 -12.64
C LEU A 226 7.40 -4.39 -12.16
N TYR A 227 7.43 -4.69 -10.87
CA TYR A 227 6.64 -5.72 -10.21
C TYR A 227 5.70 -5.10 -9.16
N SER A 228 4.64 -5.81 -8.84
CA SER A 228 3.57 -5.37 -7.97
C SER A 228 3.12 -6.46 -6.99
N MET A 229 2.15 -6.13 -6.14
CA MET A 229 1.49 -7.12 -5.28
C MET A 229 0.77 -8.22 -6.07
N ASP A 230 0.28 -7.93 -7.30
CA ASP A 230 -0.30 -8.94 -8.18
C ASP A 230 0.73 -10.03 -8.53
N ASP A 231 1.97 -9.63 -8.82
CA ASP A 231 3.04 -10.56 -9.19
C ASP A 231 3.49 -11.39 -7.98
N LEU A 232 3.62 -10.77 -6.82
CA LEU A 232 3.96 -11.45 -5.57
C LEU A 232 2.91 -12.51 -5.20
N MET A 233 1.63 -12.14 -5.29
CA MET A 233 0.53 -13.02 -4.86
C MET A 233 0.26 -14.16 -5.83
N ARG A 234 0.62 -14.04 -7.11
CA ARG A 234 0.54 -15.15 -8.08
C ARG A 234 1.59 -16.23 -7.86
N THR A 235 2.74 -15.89 -7.26
CA THR A 235 3.84 -16.86 -7.06
C THR A 235 3.69 -17.71 -5.79
N ASN A 236 2.71 -17.42 -4.92
CA ASN A 236 2.44 -18.18 -3.69
C ASN A 236 1.27 -19.18 -3.82
N VAL A 237 0.94 -19.60 -5.03
CA VAL A 237 -0.03 -20.68 -5.31
C VAL A 237 0.70 -21.95 -5.67
#